data_f4ccbda3996920d37cc1262e7d8fad27
#
_entry.id   f4ccbda3996920d37cc1262e7d8fad27
#
_cell.length_a   1.000
_cell.length_b   1.000
_cell.length_c   1.000
_cell.angle_alpha   90.00
_cell.angle_beta   90.00
_cell.angle_gamma   90.00
#
_symmetry.space_group_name_H-M   'P 1'
#
loop_
_entity.id
_entity.type
_entity.pdbx_description
1 polymer ?
#
loop_
_entity_poly.entity_id
_entity_poly.type
_entity_poly.pdbx_seq_one_letter_code
_entity_poly.pdbx_strand_id
1 'polypeptide(L)'
;MKNTQIDYIRSPIQQPILGKLPYWESHVKQDISEGSWSKTNIEEHINLAQWQTYLQNLPKDPYVDTRWKSMSWLYLDDSGHVNTLDDCPMAQGGKYNDAKTMADKLRHYPALETEFLQREDVQEFIKAWADLWKIQPKEPILMQINGVKGNQLLDPLQGQGIHQDGSHFLSILVINRQNVTGGSNSLYSDKAGHHPITETTLSPGEIIHIKDNEIFHNITRVEPLNNKIPFERFIIIINSRFNDPFQNKVLRQHFPEAVLNNG
;
A
#
# COMPACT_ATOMS: atom_id res chain seq x y z
N MET A 1 -16.21 51.77 4.97
CA MET A 1 -16.03 50.40 4.51
C MET A 1 -15.19 49.68 5.55
N LYS A 2 -15.79 48.80 6.33
CA LYS A 2 -15.09 48.05 7.37
C LYS A 2 -14.66 46.72 6.75
N ASN A 3 -13.35 46.49 6.66
CA ASN A 3 -12.76 45.20 6.29
C ASN A 3 -12.99 44.24 7.44
N THR A 4 -13.80 43.22 7.25
CA THR A 4 -13.98 42.10 8.16
C THR A 4 -12.96 41.04 7.74
N GLN A 5 -11.88 40.97 8.48
CA GLN A 5 -10.88 39.91 8.38
C GLN A 5 -11.49 38.67 9.04
N ILE A 6 -11.74 37.62 8.26
CA ILE A 6 -12.19 36.31 8.79
C ILE A 6 -10.94 35.58 9.24
N ASP A 7 -10.71 35.57 10.55
CA ASP A 7 -9.70 34.70 11.18
C ASP A 7 -10.18 33.25 11.08
N TYR A 8 -9.53 32.48 10.22
CA TYR A 8 -9.62 31.03 10.25
C TYR A 8 -8.93 30.51 11.51
N ILE A 9 -9.74 30.21 12.55
CA ILE A 9 -9.28 29.48 13.71
C ILE A 9 -8.91 28.07 13.21
N ARG A 10 -7.62 27.82 13.03
CA ARG A 10 -7.11 26.46 12.88
C ARG A 10 -7.40 25.72 14.16
N SER A 11 -8.25 24.69 14.09
CA SER A 11 -8.41 23.73 15.17
C SER A 11 -7.02 23.20 15.56
N PRO A 12 -6.70 23.06 16.84
CA PRO A 12 -5.44 22.48 17.25
C PRO A 12 -5.34 21.05 16.65
N ILE A 13 -4.23 20.78 15.97
CA ILE A 13 -3.90 19.45 15.45
C ILE A 13 -3.90 18.53 16.67
N GLN A 14 -4.93 17.70 16.82
CA GLN A 14 -4.93 16.66 17.83
C GLN A 14 -3.76 15.72 17.48
N GLN A 15 -2.79 15.64 18.38
CA GLN A 15 -1.76 14.61 18.29
C GLN A 15 -2.46 13.25 18.42
N PRO A 16 -2.14 12.27 17.57
CA PRO A 16 -2.71 10.94 17.68
C PRO A 16 -2.51 10.42 19.11
N ILE A 17 -3.54 9.84 19.70
CA ILE A 17 -3.47 9.22 21.03
C ILE A 17 -2.81 7.85 20.83
N LEU A 18 -1.50 7.83 20.61
CA LEU A 18 -0.70 6.62 20.51
C LEU A 18 -0.87 5.78 21.80
N GLY A 19 -1.36 4.56 21.65
CA GLY A 19 -1.32 3.56 22.71
C GLY A 19 -2.58 3.35 23.55
N LYS A 20 -3.72 3.98 23.25
CA LYS A 20 -4.96 3.82 24.05
C LYS A 20 -6.03 2.93 23.42
N LEU A 21 -6.02 2.72 22.11
CA LEU A 21 -6.99 1.90 21.39
C LEU A 21 -6.31 0.68 20.76
N PRO A 22 -7.00 -0.46 20.61
CA PRO A 22 -6.51 -1.55 19.78
C PRO A 22 -6.23 -1.02 18.38
N TYR A 23 -5.06 -1.31 17.82
CA TYR A 23 -4.66 -0.80 16.50
C TYR A 23 -5.67 -1.21 15.40
N TRP A 24 -6.21 -2.40 15.51
CA TRP A 24 -7.25 -2.90 14.60
C TRP A 24 -8.58 -3.00 15.35
N GLU A 25 -9.65 -2.51 14.73
CA GLU A 25 -11.00 -2.71 15.22
C GLU A 25 -11.32 -4.21 15.33
N SER A 26 -12.17 -4.59 16.28
CA SER A 26 -12.44 -6.00 16.61
C SER A 26 -12.97 -6.83 15.43
N HIS A 27 -13.71 -6.20 14.51
CA HIS A 27 -14.25 -6.87 13.33
C HIS A 27 -13.18 -7.27 12.29
N VAL A 28 -12.04 -6.57 12.23
CA VAL A 28 -11.02 -6.78 11.17
C VAL A 28 -10.56 -8.23 11.11
N LYS A 29 -10.19 -8.83 12.25
CA LYS A 29 -9.73 -10.23 12.30
C LYS A 29 -10.86 -11.21 11.94
N GLN A 30 -12.08 -10.92 12.34
CA GLN A 30 -13.25 -11.74 12.03
C GLN A 30 -13.56 -11.69 10.53
N ASP A 31 -13.66 -10.51 9.94
CA ASP A 31 -13.94 -10.32 8.53
C ASP A 31 -12.90 -11.04 7.64
N ILE A 32 -11.60 -10.90 7.98
CA ILE A 32 -10.52 -11.60 7.28
C ILE A 32 -10.67 -13.12 7.39
N SER A 33 -11.10 -13.62 8.55
CA SER A 33 -11.31 -15.05 8.76
C SER A 33 -12.47 -15.61 7.96
N GLU A 34 -13.56 -14.85 7.86
CA GLU A 34 -14.82 -15.29 7.25
C GLU A 34 -14.88 -14.96 5.75
N GLY A 35 -14.36 -13.79 5.35
CA GLY A 35 -14.52 -13.26 3.99
C GLY A 35 -13.21 -12.99 3.26
N SER A 36 -12.05 -13.28 3.86
CA SER A 36 -10.71 -13.09 3.29
C SER A 36 -10.33 -11.63 3.01
N TRP A 37 -11.13 -10.68 3.48
CA TRP A 37 -10.83 -9.25 3.40
C TRP A 37 -11.51 -8.49 4.55
N SER A 38 -11.02 -7.28 4.83
CA SER A 38 -11.65 -6.33 5.73
C SER A 38 -11.26 -4.90 5.38
N LYS A 39 -12.05 -3.94 5.85
CA LYS A 39 -11.76 -2.50 5.71
C LYS A 39 -11.92 -1.81 7.06
N THR A 40 -10.98 -0.93 7.40
CA THR A 40 -11.05 -0.10 8.60
C THR A 40 -10.42 1.27 8.36
N ASN A 41 -10.55 2.18 9.32
CA ASN A 41 -9.88 3.48 9.34
C ASN A 41 -8.83 3.48 10.45
N ILE A 42 -7.62 3.93 10.12
CA ILE A 42 -6.49 4.00 11.06
C ILE A 42 -6.00 5.44 11.32
N GLU A 43 -6.79 6.44 10.93
CA GLU A 43 -6.39 7.85 11.04
C GLU A 43 -6.06 8.26 12.49
N GLU A 44 -6.68 7.62 13.49
CA GLU A 44 -6.39 7.86 14.90
C GLU A 44 -5.03 7.32 15.36
N HIS A 45 -4.41 6.41 14.58
CA HIS A 45 -3.14 5.76 14.89
C HIS A 45 -1.94 6.35 14.15
N ILE A 46 -2.17 7.16 13.11
CA ILE A 46 -1.13 7.73 12.27
C ILE A 46 -1.25 9.25 12.18
N ASN A 47 -0.12 9.92 11.98
CA ASN A 47 -0.16 11.33 11.62
C ASN A 47 -0.18 11.49 10.10
N LEU A 48 -1.38 11.33 9.52
CA LEU A 48 -1.58 11.35 8.08
C LEU A 48 -1.05 12.62 7.41
N ALA A 49 -1.21 13.79 8.04
CA ALA A 49 -0.70 15.05 7.53
C ALA A 49 0.83 15.06 7.42
N GLN A 50 1.52 14.47 8.39
CA GLN A 50 2.98 14.31 8.33
C GLN A 50 3.40 13.26 7.29
N TRP A 51 2.67 12.16 7.14
CA TRP A 51 2.95 11.18 6.09
C TRP A 51 2.83 11.79 4.69
N GLN A 52 1.87 12.68 4.49
CA GLN A 52 1.66 13.37 3.22
C GLN A 52 2.83 14.29 2.84
N THR A 53 3.63 14.78 3.80
CA THR A 53 4.79 15.62 3.47
C THR A 53 5.85 14.89 2.63
N TYR A 54 5.99 13.58 2.80
CA TYR A 54 6.91 12.74 2.03
C TYR A 54 6.49 12.53 0.57
N LEU A 55 5.22 12.81 0.22
CA LEU A 55 4.74 12.67 -1.15
C LEU A 55 5.28 13.74 -2.09
N GLN A 56 5.73 14.88 -1.57
CA GLN A 56 6.28 15.98 -2.36
C GLN A 56 7.59 15.60 -3.05
N ASN A 57 8.39 14.76 -2.40
CA ASN A 57 9.69 14.31 -2.89
C ASN A 57 9.64 12.91 -3.51
N LEU A 58 8.45 12.30 -3.59
CA LEU A 58 8.34 10.95 -4.14
C LEU A 58 8.81 10.95 -5.61
N PRO A 59 9.80 10.12 -5.97
CA PRO A 59 10.35 10.09 -7.31
C PRO A 59 9.38 9.49 -8.31
N LYS A 60 9.59 9.81 -9.59
CA LYS A 60 8.90 9.11 -10.68
C LYS A 60 9.30 7.64 -10.70
N ASP A 61 8.35 6.78 -11.03
CA ASP A 61 8.61 5.37 -11.26
C ASP A 61 9.55 5.21 -12.47
N PRO A 62 10.69 4.50 -12.34
CA PRO A 62 11.63 4.32 -13.45
C PRO A 62 11.07 3.53 -14.64
N TYR A 63 9.95 2.83 -14.46
CA TYR A 63 9.39 1.88 -15.43
C TYR A 63 8.01 2.31 -15.97
N VAL A 64 7.38 3.33 -15.31
CA VAL A 64 6.00 3.72 -15.59
C VAL A 64 5.86 5.25 -15.50
N ASP A 65 5.74 5.93 -16.63
CA ASP A 65 5.76 7.38 -16.73
C ASP A 65 4.64 8.11 -15.95
N THR A 66 3.51 7.46 -15.74
CA THR A 66 2.33 8.04 -15.09
C THR A 66 2.29 7.79 -13.59
N ARG A 67 3.32 7.16 -13.04
CA ARG A 67 3.39 6.73 -11.64
C ARG A 67 4.58 7.35 -10.91
N TRP A 68 4.39 7.63 -9.63
CA TRP A 68 5.43 7.98 -8.66
C TRP A 68 5.54 6.83 -7.69
N LYS A 69 6.76 6.41 -7.37
CA LYS A 69 6.97 5.21 -6.57
C LYS A 69 8.29 5.20 -5.82
N SER A 70 8.21 4.81 -4.55
CA SER A 70 9.33 4.31 -3.74
C SER A 70 8.92 3.04 -3.05
N MET A 71 9.86 2.15 -2.76
CA MET A 71 9.61 0.92 -2.02
C MET A 71 10.83 0.49 -1.21
N SER A 72 10.58 -0.22 -0.11
CA SER A 72 11.62 -0.87 0.67
C SER A 72 11.17 -2.27 1.09
N TRP A 73 12.11 -3.19 1.08
CA TRP A 73 11.97 -4.48 1.71
C TRP A 73 12.31 -4.35 3.19
N LEU A 74 11.42 -4.84 4.04
CA LEU A 74 11.50 -4.74 5.48
C LEU A 74 11.43 -6.14 6.09
N TYR A 75 11.85 -6.26 7.34
CA TYR A 75 11.61 -7.43 8.17
C TYR A 75 11.64 -7.03 9.64
N LEU A 76 11.01 -7.83 10.50
CA LEU A 76 11.16 -7.71 11.94
C LEU A 76 12.28 -8.67 12.37
N ASP A 77 13.18 -8.20 13.22
CA ASP A 77 14.15 -9.08 13.88
C ASP A 77 13.50 -9.83 15.08
N ASP A 78 14.28 -10.67 15.73
CA ASP A 78 13.81 -11.49 16.86
C ASP A 78 13.38 -10.66 18.08
N SER A 79 13.78 -9.38 18.13
CA SER A 79 13.38 -8.41 19.16
C SER A 79 12.17 -7.57 18.76
N GLY A 80 11.66 -7.72 17.54
CA GLY A 80 10.52 -6.99 16.99
C GLY A 80 10.88 -5.59 16.47
N HIS A 81 12.18 -5.28 16.23
CA HIS A 81 12.56 -4.07 15.54
C HIS A 81 12.38 -4.23 14.03
N VAL A 82 11.88 -3.17 13.40
CA VAL A 82 11.74 -3.10 11.94
C VAL A 82 13.08 -2.72 11.33
N ASN A 83 13.58 -3.57 10.44
CA ASN A 83 14.81 -3.39 9.69
C ASN A 83 14.51 -3.29 8.20
N THR A 84 15.42 -2.69 7.43
CA THR A 84 15.35 -2.60 5.96
C THR A 84 16.40 -3.49 5.32
N LEU A 85 16.06 -4.07 4.16
CA LEU A 85 17.05 -4.70 3.28
C LEU A 85 17.61 -3.66 2.32
N ASP A 86 18.93 -3.61 2.19
CA ASP A 86 19.59 -2.77 1.22
C ASP A 86 19.45 -3.36 -0.19
N ASP A 87 19.17 -2.49 -1.15
CA ASP A 87 19.17 -2.76 -2.60
C ASP A 87 18.56 -4.12 -3.03
N CYS A 88 17.42 -4.49 -2.47
CA CYS A 88 16.72 -5.69 -2.88
C CYS A 88 15.70 -5.39 -3.99
N PRO A 89 15.86 -5.94 -5.20
CA PRO A 89 14.97 -5.66 -6.30
C PRO A 89 13.62 -6.37 -6.12
N MET A 90 12.60 -5.80 -6.76
CA MET A 90 11.31 -6.46 -6.93
C MET A 90 11.33 -7.31 -8.22
N ALA A 91 10.79 -8.51 -8.13
CA ALA A 91 10.57 -9.41 -9.26
C ALA A 91 9.15 -9.98 -9.21
N GLN A 92 8.54 -10.18 -10.36
CA GLN A 92 7.25 -10.88 -10.48
C GLN A 92 7.28 -11.72 -11.75
N GLY A 93 6.91 -13.00 -11.62
CA GLY A 93 6.76 -13.89 -12.76
C GLY A 93 5.51 -13.60 -13.59
N GLY A 94 5.43 -14.19 -14.78
CA GLY A 94 4.32 -13.98 -15.72
C GLY A 94 2.93 -14.37 -15.22
N LYS A 95 2.84 -15.11 -14.10
CA LYS A 95 1.57 -15.39 -13.43
C LYS A 95 0.97 -14.14 -12.74
N TYR A 96 1.84 -13.25 -12.25
CA TYR A 96 1.46 -12.12 -11.40
C TYR A 96 1.67 -10.76 -12.05
N ASN A 97 2.19 -10.73 -13.28
CA ASN A 97 2.37 -9.50 -14.03
C ASN A 97 2.24 -9.71 -15.54
N ASP A 98 2.09 -8.61 -16.29
CA ASP A 98 2.01 -8.69 -17.75
C ASP A 98 3.34 -9.15 -18.35
N ALA A 99 3.30 -10.28 -19.06
CA ALA A 99 4.45 -10.88 -19.73
C ALA A 99 5.10 -9.97 -20.79
N LYS A 100 4.36 -9.03 -21.36
CA LYS A 100 4.88 -8.12 -22.39
C LYS A 100 5.69 -6.96 -21.81
N THR A 101 5.39 -6.54 -20.58
CA THR A 101 5.95 -5.32 -19.99
C THR A 101 6.84 -5.57 -18.80
N MET A 102 6.35 -6.21 -17.76
CA MET A 102 6.96 -6.21 -16.42
C MET A 102 7.31 -7.59 -15.87
N ALA A 103 6.72 -8.67 -16.42
CA ALA A 103 6.99 -10.02 -15.93
C ALA A 103 8.45 -10.43 -16.19
N ASP A 104 8.98 -11.26 -15.29
CA ASP A 104 10.31 -11.86 -15.36
C ASP A 104 11.48 -10.83 -15.44
N LYS A 105 11.24 -9.62 -14.96
CA LYS A 105 12.24 -8.53 -14.89
C LYS A 105 12.57 -8.18 -13.45
N LEU A 106 13.87 -8.04 -13.17
CA LEU A 106 14.34 -7.39 -11.95
C LEU A 106 14.10 -5.88 -12.07
N ARG A 107 13.46 -5.31 -11.06
CA ARG A 107 13.12 -3.89 -11.01
C ARG A 107 13.67 -3.29 -9.73
N HIS A 108 14.50 -2.27 -9.88
CA HIS A 108 15.01 -1.49 -8.78
C HIS A 108 14.21 -0.19 -8.67
N TYR A 109 13.73 0.09 -7.49
CA TYR A 109 13.00 1.32 -7.20
C TYR A 109 13.74 2.12 -6.15
N PRO A 110 13.61 3.45 -6.16
CA PRO A 110 14.09 4.26 -5.05
C PRO A 110 13.51 3.78 -3.72
N ALA A 111 14.35 3.74 -2.70
CA ALA A 111 13.94 3.36 -1.36
C ALA A 111 12.96 4.38 -0.76
N LEU A 112 12.15 3.95 0.18
CA LEU A 112 11.39 4.85 1.06
C LEU A 112 12.40 5.68 1.88
N GLU A 113 12.07 6.96 2.12
CA GLU A 113 12.92 7.84 2.93
C GLU A 113 13.16 7.25 4.32
N THR A 114 14.40 7.25 4.77
CA THR A 114 14.78 6.71 6.09
C THR A 114 14.02 7.41 7.21
N GLU A 115 13.88 8.73 7.12
CA GLU A 115 13.14 9.55 8.08
C GLU A 115 11.66 9.15 8.15
N PHE A 116 11.05 8.74 7.03
CA PHE A 116 9.70 8.19 7.02
C PHE A 116 9.64 6.87 7.75
N LEU A 117 10.53 5.93 7.43
CA LEU A 117 10.56 4.60 8.04
C LEU A 117 10.91 4.64 9.54
N GLN A 118 11.67 5.65 10.00
CA GLN A 118 12.03 5.82 11.42
C GLN A 118 10.97 6.53 12.27
N ARG A 119 9.90 7.02 11.67
CA ARG A 119 8.79 7.61 12.43
C ARG A 119 8.15 6.57 13.35
N GLU A 120 7.84 6.97 14.57
CA GLU A 120 7.21 6.09 15.56
C GLU A 120 5.88 5.52 15.03
N ASP A 121 5.01 6.37 14.47
CA ASP A 121 3.72 5.95 13.94
C ASP A 121 3.83 5.01 12.70
N VAL A 122 4.89 5.13 11.90
CA VAL A 122 5.18 4.19 10.79
C VAL A 122 5.68 2.85 11.34
N GLN A 123 6.57 2.87 12.34
CA GLN A 123 7.07 1.67 13.00
C GLN A 123 5.92 0.87 13.66
N GLU A 124 5.05 1.56 14.38
CA GLU A 124 3.88 0.95 15.03
C GLU A 124 2.89 0.40 13.99
N PHE A 125 2.67 1.10 12.86
CA PHE A 125 1.87 0.59 11.75
C PHE A 125 2.43 -0.73 11.20
N ILE A 126 3.73 -0.79 10.92
CA ILE A 126 4.38 -2.00 10.38
C ILE A 126 4.27 -3.16 11.36
N LYS A 127 4.52 -2.93 12.66
CA LYS A 127 4.41 -3.95 13.71
C LYS A 127 2.97 -4.45 13.89
N ALA A 128 2.00 -3.53 13.92
CA ALA A 128 0.60 -3.88 14.02
C ALA A 128 0.11 -4.68 12.79
N TRP A 129 0.59 -4.31 11.59
CA TRP A 129 0.31 -5.06 10.37
C TRP A 129 0.92 -6.46 10.40
N ALA A 130 2.17 -6.58 10.86
CA ALA A 130 2.83 -7.86 11.02
C ALA A 130 2.11 -8.77 12.04
N ASP A 131 1.63 -8.20 13.17
CA ASP A 131 0.82 -8.95 14.16
C ASP A 131 -0.51 -9.43 13.57
N LEU A 132 -1.21 -8.57 12.83
CA LEU A 132 -2.48 -8.92 12.18
C LEU A 132 -2.34 -10.19 11.33
N TRP A 133 -1.27 -10.26 10.54
CA TRP A 133 -1.00 -11.35 9.60
C TRP A 133 -0.08 -12.45 10.17
N LYS A 134 0.33 -12.33 11.45
CA LYS A 134 1.25 -13.26 12.10
C LYS A 134 2.53 -13.48 11.29
N ILE A 135 3.10 -12.38 10.82
CA ILE A 135 4.38 -12.38 10.12
C ILE A 135 5.47 -12.78 11.09
N GLN A 136 6.30 -13.74 10.69
CA GLN A 136 7.37 -14.26 11.54
C GLN A 136 8.59 -13.32 11.51
N PRO A 137 9.45 -13.34 12.56
CA PRO A 137 10.75 -12.70 12.47
C PRO A 137 11.51 -13.14 11.22
N LYS A 138 12.18 -12.19 10.55
CA LYS A 138 12.92 -12.40 9.29
C LYS A 138 12.06 -12.81 8.08
N GLU A 139 10.74 -12.79 8.18
CA GLU A 139 9.85 -12.91 7.02
C GLU A 139 9.83 -11.57 6.26
N PRO A 140 10.15 -11.55 4.96
CA PRO A 140 10.22 -10.29 4.20
C PRO A 140 8.85 -9.63 4.05
N ILE A 141 8.82 -8.33 4.28
CA ILE A 141 7.67 -7.44 4.07
C ILE A 141 8.06 -6.44 2.99
N LEU A 142 7.24 -6.27 1.96
CA LEU A 142 7.41 -5.21 0.98
C LEU A 142 6.47 -4.06 1.31
N MET A 143 7.02 -2.88 1.53
CA MET A 143 6.24 -1.65 1.70
C MET A 143 6.54 -0.67 0.56
N GLN A 144 5.48 -0.10 -0.02
CA GLN A 144 5.58 0.77 -1.18
C GLN A 144 4.70 2.00 -0.98
N ILE A 145 5.17 3.17 -1.39
CA ILE A 145 4.33 4.34 -1.65
C ILE A 145 4.16 4.43 -3.16
N ASN A 146 2.94 4.34 -3.64
CA ASN A 146 2.58 4.47 -5.05
C ASN A 146 1.63 5.66 -5.23
N GLY A 147 1.86 6.45 -6.27
CA GLY A 147 1.00 7.56 -6.59
C GLY A 147 0.78 7.76 -8.08
N VAL A 148 -0.37 8.28 -8.42
CA VAL A 148 -0.71 8.75 -9.76
C VAL A 148 -1.17 10.21 -9.68
N LYS A 149 -0.76 11.00 -10.67
CA LYS A 149 -1.12 12.39 -10.83
C LYS A 149 -1.49 12.67 -12.29
N GLY A 150 -2.41 13.55 -12.53
CA GLY A 150 -2.77 13.91 -13.89
C GLY A 150 -3.96 14.85 -13.98
N ASN A 151 -4.35 15.18 -15.21
CA ASN A 151 -5.48 16.05 -15.54
C ASN A 151 -6.44 15.42 -16.56
N GLN A 152 -6.29 14.13 -16.79
CA GLN A 152 -7.17 13.33 -17.66
C GLN A 152 -7.33 11.91 -17.11
N LEU A 153 -8.28 11.17 -17.65
CA LEU A 153 -8.53 9.77 -17.28
C LEU A 153 -7.24 8.94 -17.36
N LEU A 154 -6.97 8.18 -16.30
CA LEU A 154 -5.78 7.34 -16.16
C LEU A 154 -6.15 5.98 -15.55
N ASP A 155 -5.53 4.92 -16.05
CA ASP A 155 -5.59 3.59 -15.46
C ASP A 155 -4.36 3.37 -14.54
N PRO A 156 -4.56 3.29 -13.20
CA PRO A 156 -3.44 3.07 -12.27
C PRO A 156 -2.72 1.74 -12.45
N LEU A 157 -3.38 0.74 -13.03
CA LEU A 157 -2.85 -0.60 -13.30
C LEU A 157 -2.29 -0.77 -14.70
N GLN A 158 -2.47 0.22 -15.59
CA GLN A 158 -1.97 0.20 -16.97
C GLN A 158 -2.41 -1.02 -17.77
N GLY A 159 -3.66 -1.41 -17.60
CA GLY A 159 -4.27 -2.51 -18.33
C GLY A 159 -4.07 -3.90 -17.72
N GLN A 160 -3.44 -4.02 -16.56
CA GLN A 160 -3.29 -5.31 -15.87
C GLN A 160 -4.65 -5.95 -15.53
N GLY A 161 -5.65 -5.13 -15.19
CA GLY A 161 -7.00 -5.60 -14.88
C GLY A 161 -7.07 -6.38 -13.56
N ILE A 162 -7.94 -7.39 -13.51
CA ILE A 162 -8.15 -8.23 -12.32
C ILE A 162 -6.95 -9.17 -12.12
N HIS A 163 -6.30 -9.11 -10.96
CA HIS A 163 -5.06 -9.82 -10.67
C HIS A 163 -4.89 -10.15 -9.19
N GLN A 164 -3.84 -10.87 -8.89
CA GLN A 164 -3.22 -11.06 -7.58
C GLN A 164 -1.78 -10.55 -7.66
N ASP A 165 -1.24 -10.00 -6.57
CA ASP A 165 0.14 -9.48 -6.52
C ASP A 165 1.20 -10.57 -6.35
N GLY A 166 0.78 -11.79 -5.98
CA GLY A 166 1.66 -12.92 -5.75
C GLY A 166 2.19 -13.03 -4.33
N SER A 167 1.48 -12.43 -3.39
CA SER A 167 1.68 -12.57 -1.95
C SER A 167 0.49 -13.31 -1.30
N HIS A 168 0.62 -13.72 -0.03
CA HIS A 168 -0.54 -14.20 0.72
C HIS A 168 -1.35 -13.02 1.27
N PHE A 169 -0.67 -12.00 1.75
CA PHE A 169 -1.26 -10.89 2.46
C PHE A 169 -0.93 -9.58 1.78
N LEU A 170 -1.95 -8.79 1.56
CA LEU A 170 -1.88 -7.48 0.94
C LEU A 170 -2.73 -6.51 1.75
N SER A 171 -2.22 -5.29 1.93
CA SER A 171 -3.07 -4.20 2.39
C SER A 171 -2.79 -2.93 1.60
N ILE A 172 -3.84 -2.16 1.36
CA ILE A 172 -3.79 -0.90 0.61
C ILE A 172 -4.37 0.19 1.50
N LEU A 173 -3.52 1.12 1.94
CA LEU A 173 -3.89 2.31 2.71
C LEU A 173 -3.89 3.52 1.78
N VAL A 174 -4.96 4.27 1.75
CA VAL A 174 -4.98 5.56 1.04
C VAL A 174 -4.42 6.65 1.93
N ILE A 175 -3.40 7.36 1.44
CA ILE A 175 -2.76 8.47 2.17
C ILE A 175 -3.07 9.84 1.59
N ASN A 176 -3.44 9.92 0.31
CA ASN A 176 -3.87 11.17 -0.30
C ASN A 176 -4.88 10.96 -1.44
N ARG A 177 -5.90 11.79 -1.49
CA ARG A 177 -6.86 11.92 -2.58
C ARG A 177 -7.22 13.40 -2.75
N GLN A 178 -6.76 14.01 -3.83
CA GLN A 178 -7.04 15.41 -4.14
C GLN A 178 -7.59 15.52 -5.56
N ASN A 179 -8.72 16.20 -5.72
CA ASN A 179 -9.39 16.43 -7.00
C ASN A 179 -9.56 15.18 -7.86
N VAL A 180 -9.82 14.00 -7.26
CA VAL A 180 -9.88 12.71 -7.95
C VAL A 180 -11.22 12.01 -7.74
N THR A 181 -11.79 11.46 -8.82
CA THR A 181 -12.87 10.47 -8.78
C THR A 181 -12.40 9.13 -9.30
N GLY A 182 -13.14 8.05 -9.06
CA GLY A 182 -12.71 6.69 -9.34
C GLY A 182 -11.66 6.17 -8.34
N GLY A 183 -10.87 5.20 -8.74
CA GLY A 183 -9.90 4.53 -7.86
C GLY A 183 -10.57 3.69 -6.78
N SER A 184 -11.74 3.11 -7.07
CA SER A 184 -12.40 2.13 -6.22
C SER A 184 -11.67 0.79 -6.29
N ASN A 185 -11.51 0.13 -5.15
CA ASN A 185 -11.01 -1.23 -5.06
C ASN A 185 -12.16 -2.19 -5.28
N SER A 186 -12.05 -3.03 -6.29
CA SER A 186 -13.03 -4.09 -6.60
C SER A 186 -12.40 -5.44 -6.28
N LEU A 187 -13.08 -6.27 -5.50
CA LEU A 187 -12.63 -7.60 -5.09
C LEU A 187 -13.50 -8.67 -5.76
N TYR A 188 -12.87 -9.78 -6.15
CA TYR A 188 -13.51 -10.89 -6.85
C TYR A 188 -13.02 -12.23 -6.31
N SER A 189 -13.89 -13.25 -6.34
CA SER A 189 -13.47 -14.62 -6.01
C SER A 189 -12.86 -15.35 -7.22
N ASP A 190 -12.89 -14.76 -8.43
CA ASP A 190 -12.32 -15.33 -9.64
C ASP A 190 -11.64 -14.27 -10.52
N LYS A 191 -10.64 -14.70 -11.28
CA LYS A 191 -9.86 -13.83 -12.17
C LYS A 191 -10.67 -13.26 -13.35
N ALA A 192 -11.75 -13.93 -13.74
CA ALA A 192 -12.59 -13.47 -14.85
C ALA A 192 -13.57 -12.35 -14.43
N GLY A 193 -13.70 -12.13 -13.11
CA GLY A 193 -14.59 -11.10 -12.55
C GLY A 193 -16.06 -11.45 -12.59
N HIS A 194 -16.42 -12.72 -12.73
CA HIS A 194 -17.80 -13.16 -12.79
C HIS A 194 -18.49 -13.13 -11.42
N HIS A 195 -17.68 -13.22 -10.34
CA HIS A 195 -18.19 -13.27 -8.97
C HIS A 195 -17.59 -12.11 -8.15
N PRO A 196 -18.18 -10.90 -8.26
CA PRO A 196 -17.74 -9.76 -7.47
C PRO A 196 -18.07 -9.99 -5.98
N ILE A 197 -17.14 -9.65 -5.10
CA ILE A 197 -17.29 -9.70 -3.65
C ILE A 197 -17.75 -8.32 -3.16
N THR A 198 -16.99 -7.27 -3.53
CA THR A 198 -17.28 -5.90 -3.13
C THR A 198 -16.59 -4.90 -4.05
N GLU A 199 -17.09 -3.68 -4.07
CA GLU A 199 -16.39 -2.52 -4.60
C GLU A 199 -16.45 -1.39 -3.56
N THR A 200 -15.31 -0.79 -3.24
CA THR A 200 -15.21 0.27 -2.26
C THR A 200 -14.17 1.31 -2.64
N THR A 201 -14.54 2.58 -2.52
CA THR A 201 -13.59 3.69 -2.62
C THR A 201 -13.09 4.01 -1.21
N LEU A 202 -11.77 3.98 -1.05
CA LEU A 202 -11.12 4.33 0.22
C LEU A 202 -10.83 5.82 0.27
N SER A 203 -11.12 6.42 1.43
CA SER A 203 -10.70 7.78 1.80
C SER A 203 -9.29 7.78 2.42
N PRO A 204 -8.60 8.93 2.50
CA PRO A 204 -7.36 9.03 3.26
C PRO A 204 -7.55 8.54 4.71
N GLY A 205 -6.61 7.71 5.20
CA GLY A 205 -6.71 7.02 6.49
C GLY A 205 -7.43 5.68 6.47
N GLU A 206 -8.22 5.37 5.42
CA GLU A 206 -8.83 4.05 5.27
C GLU A 206 -7.86 3.05 4.63
N ILE A 207 -7.90 1.83 5.17
CA ILE A 207 -7.10 0.70 4.73
C ILE A 207 -8.00 -0.50 4.42
N ILE A 208 -7.69 -1.22 3.34
CA ILE A 208 -8.27 -2.52 3.02
C ILE A 208 -7.22 -3.60 3.19
N HIS A 209 -7.58 -4.69 3.83
CA HIS A 209 -6.77 -5.88 4.05
C HIS A 209 -7.32 -7.02 3.19
N ILE A 210 -6.45 -7.77 2.53
CA ILE A 210 -6.84 -8.81 1.56
C ILE A 210 -5.93 -10.02 1.74
N LYS A 211 -6.51 -11.22 1.79
CA LYS A 211 -5.77 -12.46 1.52
C LYS A 211 -5.61 -12.60 0.01
N ASP A 212 -4.52 -12.05 -0.51
CA ASP A 212 -4.27 -11.93 -1.95
C ASP A 212 -4.15 -13.30 -2.67
N ASN A 213 -3.81 -14.35 -1.95
CA ASN A 213 -3.80 -15.72 -2.47
C ASN A 213 -5.20 -16.35 -2.61
N GLU A 214 -6.25 -15.77 -1.99
CA GLU A 214 -7.63 -16.26 -2.01
C GLU A 214 -8.55 -15.39 -2.86
N ILE A 215 -8.24 -14.08 -2.99
CA ILE A 215 -9.07 -13.07 -3.66
C ILE A 215 -8.30 -12.43 -4.82
N PHE A 216 -9.00 -12.10 -5.89
CA PHE A 216 -8.52 -11.24 -6.97
C PHE A 216 -8.98 -9.81 -6.74
N HIS A 217 -8.18 -8.86 -7.16
CA HIS A 217 -8.50 -7.46 -6.99
C HIS A 217 -8.21 -6.63 -8.27
N ASN A 218 -8.85 -5.49 -8.33
CA ASN A 218 -8.70 -4.49 -9.37
C ASN A 218 -8.90 -3.10 -8.78
N ILE A 219 -8.41 -2.07 -9.46
CA ILE A 219 -8.70 -0.68 -9.15
C ILE A 219 -9.33 -0.01 -10.36
N THR A 220 -10.41 0.71 -10.16
CA THR A 220 -11.05 1.45 -11.25
C THR A 220 -10.18 2.62 -11.70
N ARG A 221 -10.36 3.05 -12.94
CA ARG A 221 -9.68 4.24 -13.49
C ARG A 221 -9.94 5.47 -12.63
N VAL A 222 -9.02 6.41 -12.70
CA VAL A 222 -9.10 7.69 -11.98
C VAL A 222 -9.12 8.86 -12.95
N GLU A 223 -9.82 9.92 -12.59
CA GLU A 223 -9.88 11.16 -13.35
C GLU A 223 -10.10 12.36 -12.42
N PRO A 224 -9.81 13.60 -12.87
CA PRO A 224 -10.05 14.78 -12.06
C PRO A 224 -11.56 15.04 -11.89
N LEU A 225 -11.98 15.40 -10.67
CA LEU A 225 -13.32 15.95 -10.40
C LEU A 225 -13.51 17.30 -11.11
N ASN A 226 -12.48 18.14 -11.11
CA ASN A 226 -12.42 19.40 -11.81
C ASN A 226 -11.27 19.36 -12.81
N ASN A 227 -11.58 19.33 -14.11
CA ASN A 227 -10.62 19.20 -15.20
C ASN A 227 -9.64 20.39 -15.34
N LYS A 228 -9.86 21.48 -14.59
CA LYS A 228 -8.96 22.64 -14.56
C LYS A 228 -7.80 22.49 -13.59
N ILE A 229 -7.85 21.47 -12.72
CA ILE A 229 -6.88 21.23 -11.65
C ILE A 229 -6.39 19.80 -11.76
N PRO A 230 -5.09 19.52 -11.69
CA PRO A 230 -4.57 18.16 -11.65
C PRO A 230 -5.14 17.39 -10.44
N PHE A 231 -5.34 16.10 -10.62
CA PHE A 231 -5.65 15.20 -9.52
C PHE A 231 -4.39 14.54 -8.97
N GLU A 232 -4.49 14.10 -7.73
CA GLU A 232 -3.48 13.25 -7.08
C GLU A 232 -4.16 12.14 -6.28
N ARG A 233 -3.63 10.92 -6.37
CA ARG A 233 -4.00 9.80 -5.52
C ARG A 233 -2.75 9.03 -5.12
N PHE A 234 -2.48 8.93 -3.81
CA PHE A 234 -1.35 8.20 -3.25
C PHE A 234 -1.81 7.15 -2.25
N ILE A 235 -1.17 6.00 -2.31
CA ILE A 235 -1.43 4.86 -1.47
C ILE A 235 -0.13 4.29 -0.91
N ILE A 236 -0.24 3.64 0.24
CA ILE A 236 0.74 2.65 0.69
C ILE A 236 0.20 1.27 0.36
N ILE A 237 1.05 0.45 -0.24
CA ILE A 237 0.85 -0.98 -0.39
C ILE A 237 1.84 -1.67 0.54
N ILE A 238 1.35 -2.61 1.34
CA ILE A 238 2.19 -3.46 2.17
C ILE A 238 1.77 -4.91 1.99
N ASN A 239 2.73 -5.78 1.67
CA ASN A 239 2.47 -7.19 1.43
C ASN A 239 3.63 -8.09 1.90
N SER A 240 3.31 -9.35 2.14
CA SER A 240 4.28 -10.36 2.60
C SER A 240 3.85 -11.76 2.22
N ARG A 241 4.75 -12.71 2.47
CA ARG A 241 4.59 -14.14 2.23
C ARG A 241 4.36 -14.42 0.75
N PHE A 242 5.43 -14.19 -0.03
CA PHE A 242 5.38 -14.27 -1.49
C PHE A 242 5.30 -15.72 -1.98
N ASN A 243 4.39 -15.96 -2.92
CA ASN A 243 4.22 -17.23 -3.64
C ASN A 243 4.98 -17.28 -4.96
N ASP A 244 5.57 -16.15 -5.38
CA ASP A 244 6.29 -16.05 -6.63
C ASP A 244 7.69 -16.64 -6.49
N PRO A 245 8.01 -17.78 -7.18
CA PRO A 245 9.32 -18.42 -7.08
C PRO A 245 10.45 -17.49 -7.54
N PHE A 246 10.19 -16.60 -8.51
CA PHE A 246 11.19 -15.65 -8.99
C PHE A 246 11.52 -14.62 -7.93
N GLN A 247 10.51 -14.01 -7.30
CA GLN A 247 10.73 -13.11 -6.17
C GLN A 247 11.43 -13.81 -4.99
N ASN A 248 11.01 -15.02 -4.65
CA ASN A 248 11.63 -15.77 -3.56
C ASN A 248 13.09 -16.12 -3.84
N LYS A 249 13.44 -16.40 -5.10
CA LYS A 249 14.85 -16.59 -5.51
C LYS A 249 15.67 -15.32 -5.29
N VAL A 250 15.12 -14.16 -5.66
CA VAL A 250 15.78 -12.86 -5.46
C VAL A 250 15.95 -12.57 -3.96
N LEU A 251 14.91 -12.78 -3.17
CA LEU A 251 14.99 -12.58 -1.71
C LEU A 251 16.07 -13.45 -1.06
N ARG A 252 16.20 -14.73 -1.43
CA ARG A 252 17.28 -15.58 -0.92
C ARG A 252 18.70 -15.08 -1.24
N GLN A 253 18.86 -14.38 -2.36
CA GLN A 253 20.16 -13.80 -2.74
C GLN A 253 20.51 -12.56 -1.92
N HIS A 254 19.54 -11.71 -1.61
CA HIS A 254 19.72 -10.46 -0.88
C HIS A 254 19.50 -10.60 0.64
N PHE A 255 18.77 -11.62 1.05
CA PHE A 255 18.50 -11.92 2.46
C PHE A 255 18.55 -13.44 2.70
N PRO A 256 19.77 -14.02 2.85
CA PRO A 256 19.96 -15.46 3.02
C PRO A 256 19.22 -16.06 4.24
N GLU A 257 19.02 -15.25 5.28
CA GLU A 257 18.33 -15.66 6.51
C GLU A 257 16.79 -15.53 6.43
N ALA A 258 16.27 -15.10 5.27
CA ALA A 258 14.84 -14.88 5.09
C ALA A 258 14.03 -16.14 5.38
N VAL A 259 12.99 -16.00 6.20
CA VAL A 259 11.94 -17.00 6.36
C VAL A 259 11.00 -16.87 5.15
N LEU A 260 11.13 -17.78 4.21
CA LEU A 260 10.33 -17.81 2.99
C LEU A 260 9.42 -19.04 2.98
N ASN A 261 8.20 -18.85 2.49
CA ASN A 261 7.35 -20.00 2.19
C ASN A 261 7.99 -20.84 1.07
N ASN A 262 8.18 -22.10 1.34
CA ASN A 262 8.39 -23.08 0.30
C ASN A 262 6.99 -23.35 -0.28
N GLY A 263 6.66 -22.75 -1.42
CA GLY A 263 5.42 -22.96 -2.14
C GLY A 263 5.21 -24.40 -2.56
#